data_b580149ac67730584bfd16b2ea6a9501
#
_entry.id   b580149ac67730584bfd16b2ea6a9501
#
_cell.length_a   1.000
_cell.length_b   1.000
_cell.length_c   1.000
_cell.angle_alpha   90.00
_cell.angle_beta   90.00
_cell.angle_gamma   90.00
#
_symmetry.space_group_name_H-M   'P 1'
#
loop_
_entity.id
_entity.type
_entity.pdbx_description
1 polymer ?
#
loop_
_entity_poly.entity_id
_entity_poly.type
_entity_poly.pdbx_seq_one_letter_code
_entity_poly.pdbx_strand_id
1 'polypeptide(L)'
;MDCLFCKIAQKQINAKIAFENERVIAFYDLFPQAPVHILIIPKTHYSTLNDVPATESAILGELMATATVIAKELDIAESGYRVVMNCNADGGQSVYHIHLHLLAGRRLSWPPG
;
A
#
# COMPACT_ATOMS: atom_id res chain seq x y z
N MET A 1 -18.35 1.56 10.26
CA MET A 1 -17.88 1.54 8.87
C MET A 1 -17.35 0.17 8.53
N ASP A 2 -17.82 -0.38 7.43
CA ASP A 2 -17.48 -1.75 7.05
C ASP A 2 -16.32 -1.76 6.05
N CYS A 3 -15.14 -1.41 6.52
CA CYS A 3 -13.92 -1.33 5.71
C CYS A 3 -12.97 -2.48 6.04
N LEU A 4 -12.67 -3.30 5.03
CA LEU A 4 -11.76 -4.44 5.18
C LEU A 4 -10.40 -4.01 5.72
N PHE A 5 -9.84 -2.92 5.19
CA PHE A 5 -8.50 -2.46 5.61
C PHE A 5 -8.52 -1.84 6.99
N CYS A 6 -9.60 -1.17 7.39
CA CYS A 6 -9.76 -0.73 8.78
C CYS A 6 -9.75 -1.92 9.74
N LYS A 7 -10.41 -3.01 9.35
CA LYS A 7 -10.44 -4.24 10.17
C LYS A 7 -9.05 -4.86 10.30
N ILE A 8 -8.26 -4.85 9.24
CA ILE A 8 -6.88 -5.35 9.29
C ILE A 8 -6.04 -4.44 10.20
N ALA A 9 -6.16 -3.12 10.05
CA ALA A 9 -5.41 -2.17 10.87
C ALA A 9 -5.75 -2.29 12.36
N GLN A 10 -7.00 -2.64 12.67
CA GLN A 10 -7.48 -2.81 14.05
C GLN A 10 -7.30 -4.24 14.57
N LYS A 11 -6.67 -5.12 13.79
CA LYS A 11 -6.39 -6.52 14.15
C LYS A 11 -7.66 -7.36 14.31
N GLN A 12 -8.75 -6.95 13.67
CA GLN A 12 -10.02 -7.70 13.68
C GLN A 12 -10.02 -8.83 12.64
N ILE A 13 -9.18 -8.71 11.61
CA ILE A 13 -8.98 -9.70 10.56
C ILE A 13 -7.49 -9.97 10.47
N ASN A 14 -7.11 -11.25 10.37
CA ASN A 14 -5.71 -11.64 10.24
C ASN A 14 -5.17 -11.27 8.86
N ALA A 15 -3.91 -10.83 8.84
CA ALA A 15 -3.16 -10.59 7.61
C ALA A 15 -1.69 -10.86 7.90
N LYS A 16 -0.94 -11.20 6.85
CA LYS A 16 0.51 -11.38 6.99
C LYS A 16 1.16 -10.00 6.97
N ILE A 17 1.57 -9.54 8.13
CA ILE A 17 2.11 -8.18 8.31
C ILE A 17 3.57 -8.13 7.86
N ALA A 18 3.91 -7.14 7.03
CA ALA A 18 5.26 -6.87 6.58
C ALA A 18 5.91 -5.73 7.35
N PHE A 19 5.11 -4.78 7.84
CA PHE A 19 5.61 -3.62 8.57
C PHE A 19 4.44 -2.98 9.34
N GLU A 20 4.75 -2.41 10.49
CA GLU A 20 3.74 -1.67 11.25
C GLU A 20 4.39 -0.65 12.17
N ASN A 21 3.78 0.54 12.24
CA ASN A 21 4.07 1.51 13.27
C ASN A 21 2.75 2.15 13.73
N GLU A 22 2.80 3.28 14.41
CA GLU A 22 1.60 3.92 14.96
C GLU A 22 0.61 4.39 13.89
N ARG A 23 1.10 4.74 12.69
CA ARG A 23 0.29 5.41 11.66
C ARG A 23 0.09 4.58 10.40
N VAL A 24 0.96 3.59 10.16
CA VAL A 24 1.02 2.84 8.92
C VAL A 24 1.08 1.36 9.23
N ILE A 25 0.40 0.56 8.42
CA ILE A 25 0.53 -0.89 8.45
C ILE A 25 0.65 -1.42 7.02
N ALA A 26 1.53 -2.39 6.81
CA ALA A 26 1.75 -3.02 5.51
C ALA A 26 1.57 -4.52 5.63
N PHE A 27 0.91 -5.12 4.63
CA PHE A 27 0.63 -6.55 4.65
C PHE A 27 0.66 -7.11 3.22
N TYR A 28 0.88 -8.42 3.12
CA TYR A 28 0.96 -9.10 1.83
C TYR A 28 -0.42 -9.22 1.19
N ASP A 29 -0.49 -8.93 -0.12
CA ASP A 29 -1.73 -9.11 -0.89
C ASP A 29 -2.02 -10.61 -1.04
N LEU A 30 -3.29 -11.01 -0.86
CA LEU A 30 -3.71 -12.40 -0.99
C LEU A 30 -3.74 -12.88 -2.44
N PHE A 31 -3.80 -11.95 -3.39
CA PHE A 31 -3.84 -12.26 -4.82
C PHE A 31 -2.68 -11.54 -5.52
N PRO A 32 -1.42 -11.97 -5.22
CA PRO A 32 -0.26 -11.20 -5.67
C PRO A 32 -0.14 -11.16 -7.20
N GLN A 33 0.21 -9.98 -7.70
CA GLN A 33 0.45 -9.74 -9.12
C GLN A 33 1.94 -9.73 -9.46
N ALA A 34 2.78 -9.98 -8.46
CA ALA A 34 4.23 -10.11 -8.60
C ALA A 34 4.73 -10.98 -7.44
N PRO A 35 5.96 -11.54 -7.52
CA PRO A 35 6.51 -12.34 -6.41
C PRO A 35 6.52 -11.60 -5.07
N VAL A 36 6.71 -10.28 -5.11
CA VAL A 36 6.49 -9.42 -3.93
C VAL A 36 5.34 -8.49 -4.28
N HIS A 37 4.27 -8.55 -3.50
CA HIS A 37 3.12 -7.67 -3.66
C HIS A 37 2.60 -7.33 -2.26
N ILE A 38 2.91 -6.13 -1.80
CA ILE A 38 2.59 -5.66 -0.47
C ILE A 38 1.70 -4.43 -0.58
N LEU A 39 0.71 -4.34 0.30
CA LEU A 39 -0.17 -3.18 0.42
C LEU A 39 0.25 -2.38 1.64
N ILE A 40 0.44 -1.09 1.47
CA ILE A 40 0.84 -0.18 2.53
C ILE A 40 -0.29 0.81 2.74
N ILE A 41 -0.85 0.84 3.93
CA ILE A 41 -2.03 1.65 4.22
C ILE A 41 -1.82 2.54 5.43
N PRO A 42 -2.48 3.72 5.46
CA PRO A 42 -2.58 4.47 6.70
C PRO A 42 -3.59 3.78 7.62
N LYS A 43 -3.37 3.84 8.93
CA LYS A 43 -4.35 3.34 9.89
C LYS A 43 -5.58 4.22 9.94
N THR A 44 -5.42 5.52 9.68
CA THR A 44 -6.54 6.45 9.51
C THR A 44 -7.21 6.17 8.16
N HIS A 45 -8.53 6.11 8.14
CA HIS A 45 -9.29 5.83 6.93
C HIS A 45 -9.40 7.07 6.05
N TYR A 46 -8.97 6.95 4.80
CA TYR A 46 -9.27 7.88 3.71
C TYR A 46 -9.77 7.03 2.55
N SER A 47 -10.96 7.32 2.03
CA SER A 47 -11.54 6.48 0.96
C SER A 47 -10.73 6.54 -0.32
N THR A 48 -10.35 7.73 -0.76
CA THR A 48 -9.56 7.93 -1.98
C THR A 48 -8.45 8.94 -1.74
N LEU A 49 -7.51 8.99 -2.66
CA LEU A 49 -6.44 9.99 -2.65
C LEU A 49 -7.02 11.42 -2.63
N ASN A 50 -8.16 11.62 -3.29
CA ASN A 50 -8.81 12.93 -3.32
C ASN A 50 -9.33 13.39 -1.95
N ASP A 51 -9.51 12.44 -1.02
CA ASP A 51 -10.06 12.73 0.31
C ASP A 51 -8.99 13.05 1.34
N VAL A 52 -7.71 12.98 0.98
CA VAL A 52 -6.62 13.32 1.89
C VAL A 52 -6.48 14.85 1.93
N PRO A 53 -6.79 15.50 3.08
CA PRO A 53 -6.64 16.95 3.14
C PRO A 53 -5.19 17.39 3.00
N ALA A 54 -4.96 18.57 2.44
CA ALA A 54 -3.60 19.12 2.30
C ALA A 54 -2.87 19.18 3.66
N THR A 55 -3.61 19.45 4.74
CA THR A 55 -3.04 19.50 6.10
C THR A 55 -2.57 18.14 6.62
N GLU A 56 -3.00 17.05 5.96
CA GLU A 56 -2.62 15.69 6.35
C GLU A 56 -1.80 14.99 5.27
N SER A 57 -1.29 15.75 4.30
CA SER A 57 -0.56 15.19 3.16
C SER A 57 0.73 14.45 3.56
N ALA A 58 1.27 14.71 4.74
CA ALA A 58 2.45 14.00 5.23
C ALA A 58 2.26 12.48 5.26
N ILE A 59 1.01 12.00 5.41
CA ILE A 59 0.75 10.57 5.41
C ILE A 59 1.16 9.92 4.08
N LEU A 60 1.00 10.63 2.97
CA LEU A 60 1.40 10.11 1.66
C LEU A 60 2.90 9.87 1.59
N GLY A 61 3.70 10.80 2.13
CA GLY A 61 5.15 10.63 2.24
C GLY A 61 5.51 9.45 3.14
N GLU A 62 4.77 9.25 4.23
CA GLU A 62 5.02 8.13 5.13
C GLU A 62 4.75 6.79 4.45
N LEU A 63 3.72 6.69 3.61
CA LEU A 63 3.47 5.47 2.84
C LEU A 63 4.63 5.19 1.88
N MET A 64 5.11 6.20 1.19
CA MET A 64 6.25 6.07 0.27
C MET A 64 7.54 5.70 1.02
N ALA A 65 7.81 6.35 2.14
CA ALA A 65 8.99 6.04 2.97
C ALA A 65 8.92 4.60 3.49
N THR A 66 7.74 4.13 3.86
CA THR A 66 7.55 2.75 4.31
C THR A 66 7.90 1.77 3.18
N ALA A 67 7.52 2.08 1.95
CA ALA A 67 7.88 1.25 0.80
C ALA A 67 9.40 1.12 0.66
N THR A 68 10.16 2.19 0.85
CA THR A 68 11.62 2.12 0.77
C THR A 68 12.23 1.29 1.89
N VAL A 69 11.67 1.35 3.10
CA VAL A 69 12.12 0.53 4.23
C VAL A 69 11.89 -0.96 3.93
N ILE A 70 10.68 -1.31 3.49
CA ILE A 70 10.33 -2.69 3.17
C ILE A 70 11.21 -3.22 2.04
N ALA A 71 11.45 -2.40 1.01
CA ALA A 71 12.29 -2.80 -0.12
C ALA A 71 13.70 -3.18 0.31
N LYS A 72 14.26 -2.44 1.25
CA LYS A 72 15.59 -2.74 1.80
C LYS A 72 15.56 -4.03 2.62
N GLU A 73 14.54 -4.20 3.47
CA GLU A 73 14.40 -5.39 4.30
C GLU A 73 14.25 -6.67 3.47
N LEU A 74 13.54 -6.59 2.35
CA LEU A 74 13.31 -7.73 1.46
C LEU A 74 14.37 -7.88 0.37
N ASP A 75 15.41 -7.05 0.41
CA ASP A 75 16.53 -7.09 -0.54
C ASP A 75 16.09 -6.94 -2.00
N ILE A 76 15.11 -6.05 -2.24
CA ILE A 76 14.64 -5.74 -3.59
C ILE A 76 14.95 -4.29 -3.99
N ALA A 77 15.61 -3.53 -3.12
CA ALA A 77 15.88 -2.12 -3.39
C ALA A 77 16.75 -1.92 -4.62
N GLU A 78 17.81 -2.73 -4.76
CA GLU A 78 18.78 -2.56 -5.86
C GLU A 78 18.23 -3.09 -7.20
N SER A 79 17.51 -4.20 -7.20
CA SER A 79 16.89 -4.73 -8.41
C SER A 79 15.72 -3.87 -8.88
N GLY A 80 15.08 -3.18 -7.95
CA GLY A 80 14.02 -2.23 -8.28
C GLY A 80 12.63 -2.75 -7.96
N TYR A 81 11.72 -1.80 -7.89
CA TYR A 81 10.32 -2.08 -7.56
C TYR A 81 9.43 -0.98 -8.13
N ARG A 82 8.15 -1.23 -8.13
CA ARG A 82 7.15 -0.24 -8.55
C ARG A 82 6.20 0.03 -7.40
N VAL A 83 5.82 1.30 -7.22
CA VAL A 83 4.74 1.66 -6.30
C VAL A 83 3.60 2.25 -7.12
N VAL A 84 2.37 1.89 -6.73
CA VAL A 84 1.16 2.33 -7.43
C VAL A 84 0.10 2.66 -6.39
N MET A 85 -0.56 3.81 -6.55
CA MET A 85 -1.77 4.13 -5.82
C MET A 85 -2.87 4.45 -6.81
N ASN A 86 -3.96 3.70 -6.77
CA ASN A 86 -5.11 3.88 -7.65
C ASN A 86 -6.13 4.79 -6.99
N CYS A 87 -6.81 5.60 -7.79
CA CYS A 87 -7.86 6.50 -7.31
C CYS A 87 -9.09 6.36 -8.20
N ASN A 88 -10.19 5.95 -7.61
CA ASN A 88 -11.51 5.82 -8.26
C ASN A 88 -11.52 4.83 -9.43
N ALA A 89 -12.62 4.83 -10.19
CA ALA A 89 -12.92 3.77 -11.16
C ALA A 89 -11.89 3.67 -12.29
N ASP A 90 -11.56 4.79 -12.93
CA ASP A 90 -10.60 4.76 -14.04
C ASP A 90 -9.19 4.39 -13.60
N GLY A 91 -8.85 4.62 -12.34
CA GLY A 91 -7.58 4.19 -11.78
C GLY A 91 -7.58 2.72 -11.38
N GLY A 92 -8.74 2.07 -11.33
CA GLY A 92 -8.85 0.68 -10.93
C GLY A 92 -8.87 0.45 -9.43
N GLN A 93 -9.31 1.44 -8.65
CA GLN A 93 -9.37 1.28 -7.20
C GLN A 93 -10.46 0.28 -6.82
N SER A 94 -10.07 -0.80 -6.14
CA SER A 94 -10.99 -1.86 -5.75
C SER A 94 -11.45 -1.76 -4.30
N VAL A 95 -10.60 -1.29 -3.40
CA VAL A 95 -10.92 -1.10 -1.98
C VAL A 95 -10.82 0.38 -1.66
N TYR A 96 -11.89 0.94 -1.04
CA TYR A 96 -11.96 2.38 -0.77
C TYR A 96 -11.44 2.71 0.63
N HIS A 97 -10.18 2.45 0.77
CA HIS A 97 -9.26 2.86 1.83
C HIS A 97 -7.92 2.98 1.13
N ILE A 98 -7.32 4.16 1.07
CA ILE A 98 -6.13 4.37 0.25
C ILE A 98 -5.04 3.36 0.58
N HIS A 99 -4.38 2.87 -0.44
CA HIS A 99 -3.30 1.90 -0.29
C HIS A 99 -2.29 2.04 -1.41
N LEU A 100 -1.03 1.90 -1.03
CA LEU A 100 0.08 1.91 -1.95
C LEU A 100 0.47 0.47 -2.23
N HIS A 101 0.43 0.06 -3.49
CA HIS A 101 0.95 -1.24 -3.90
C HIS A 101 2.47 -1.15 -4.02
N LEU A 102 3.18 -2.11 -3.45
CA LEU A 102 4.60 -2.31 -3.66
C LEU A 102 4.77 -3.62 -4.43
N LEU A 103 5.25 -3.53 -5.66
CA LEU A 103 5.37 -4.67 -6.58
C LEU A 103 6.84 -4.88 -6.94
N ALA A 104 7.32 -6.10 -6.79
CA ALA A 104 8.73 -6.42 -7.07
C ALA A 104 8.93 -7.91 -7.33
N GLY A 105 10.16 -8.28 -7.65
CA GLY A 105 10.53 -9.69 -7.83
C GLY A 105 10.46 -10.14 -9.28
N ARG A 106 10.05 -9.28 -10.18
CA ARG A 106 10.09 -9.48 -11.62
C ARG A 106 10.17 -8.14 -12.33
N ARG A 107 10.55 -8.15 -13.60
CA ARG A 107 10.51 -6.93 -14.40
C ARG A 107 9.06 -6.56 -14.70
N LEU A 108 8.71 -5.31 -14.41
CA LEU A 108 7.41 -4.74 -14.74
C LEU A 108 7.55 -3.89 -15.99
N SER A 109 6.62 -4.07 -16.92
CA SER A 109 6.72 -3.45 -18.24
C SER A 109 6.15 -2.03 -18.24
N TRP A 110 6.38 -1.34 -19.33
CA TRP A 110 5.81 -0.04 -19.63
C TRP A 110 5.12 -0.11 -20.99
N PRO A 111 3.91 0.45 -21.16
CA PRO A 111 3.13 1.27 -20.21
C PRO A 111 2.59 0.48 -19.01
N PRO A 112 2.25 1.19 -17.91
CA PRO A 112 1.91 0.52 -16.64
C PRO A 112 0.51 -0.10 -16.59
N GLY A 113 -0.28 0.09 -17.58
CA GLY A 113 -1.63 -0.47 -17.58
C GLY A 113 -2.11 -0.90 -18.93
#